data_68f98690065f7fd30ff058e73912629c
#
_entry.id   68f98690065f7fd30ff058e73912629c
#
_cell.length_a   1.000
_cell.length_b   1.000
_cell.length_c   1.000
_cell.angle_alpha   90.00
_cell.angle_beta   90.00
_cell.angle_gamma   90.00
#
_symmetry.space_group_name_H-M   'P 1'
#
loop_
_entity.id
_entity.type
_entity.pdbx_description
1 polymer ?
#
loop_
_entity_poly.entity_id
_entity_poly.type
_entity_poly.pdbx_seq_one_letter_code
_entity_poly.pdbx_strand_id
1 'polypeptide(L)'
;MTVFKTFFRIVNKLKPTIILYTALLIIFGAVNMKTSDNNINFVNSKPDILIINQDVNKGLTKNLIDYMKKNSNIMKVENNEEKINDALFYREVSYVIYIPKDYRKNVLLGKNPKLDIKKTDEYDAHLSEMMLKRYIKLQNIYNKEAGSEDELIT
;
A
#
# COMPACT_ATOMS: atom_id res chain seq x y z
N MET A 1 52.33 31.79 4.15
CA MET A 1 51.44 32.27 3.08
C MET A 1 51.62 31.59 1.71
N THR A 2 52.45 30.60 1.60
CA THR A 2 52.73 29.89 0.33
C THR A 2 51.65 28.85 -0.06
N VAL A 3 51.04 28.18 0.93
CA VAL A 3 50.02 27.11 0.67
C VAL A 3 48.79 27.66 -0.03
N PHE A 4 48.26 28.80 0.39
CA PHE A 4 47.10 29.46 -0.22
C PHE A 4 47.34 29.86 -1.68
N LYS A 5 48.54 30.44 -1.96
CA LYS A 5 48.90 30.81 -3.34
C LYS A 5 49.02 29.59 -4.24
N THR A 6 49.55 28.49 -3.72
CA THR A 6 49.70 27.24 -4.46
C THR A 6 48.33 26.62 -4.74
N PHE A 7 47.44 26.62 -3.75
CA PHE A 7 46.08 26.16 -3.90
C PHE A 7 45.31 26.91 -5.01
N PHE A 8 45.31 28.24 -4.99
CA PHE A 8 44.64 29.04 -6.01
C PHE A 8 45.27 28.87 -7.41
N ARG A 9 46.60 28.63 -7.48
CA ARG A 9 47.26 28.35 -8.73
C ARG A 9 46.81 27.00 -9.31
N ILE A 10 46.66 25.97 -8.50
CA ILE A 10 46.14 24.65 -8.89
C ILE A 10 44.68 24.76 -9.32
N VAL A 11 43.83 25.42 -8.55
CA VAL A 11 42.42 25.64 -8.87
C VAL A 11 42.27 26.40 -10.21
N ASN A 12 43.09 27.45 -10.42
CA ASN A 12 43.10 28.21 -11.69
C ASN A 12 43.50 27.35 -12.88
N LYS A 13 44.45 26.43 -12.69
CA LYS A 13 44.89 25.52 -13.76
C LYS A 13 43.82 24.45 -14.08
N LEU A 14 43.01 24.07 -13.11
CA LEU A 14 41.94 23.09 -13.22
C LEU A 14 40.57 23.71 -13.53
N LYS A 15 40.48 25.05 -13.64
CA LYS A 15 39.23 25.76 -13.96
C LYS A 15 38.45 25.14 -15.12
N PRO A 16 39.05 24.86 -16.30
CA PRO A 16 38.30 24.32 -17.42
C PRO A 16 37.69 22.94 -17.07
N THR A 17 38.42 22.13 -16.34
CA THR A 17 37.95 20.79 -15.91
C THR A 17 36.79 20.90 -14.90
N ILE A 18 36.90 21.81 -13.94
CA ILE A 18 35.85 22.06 -12.94
C ILE A 18 34.57 22.56 -13.61
N ILE A 19 34.71 23.53 -14.54
CA ILE A 19 33.57 24.09 -15.29
C ILE A 19 32.90 22.99 -16.13
N LEU A 20 33.69 22.15 -16.81
CA LEU A 20 33.18 21.05 -17.63
C LEU A 20 32.36 20.07 -16.78
N TYR A 21 32.87 19.59 -15.64
CA TYR A 21 32.13 18.67 -14.77
C TYR A 21 30.91 19.32 -14.15
N THR A 22 30.98 20.60 -13.75
CA THR A 22 29.82 21.32 -13.22
C THR A 22 28.74 21.50 -14.29
N ALA A 23 29.10 21.84 -15.52
CA ALA A 23 28.17 21.94 -16.64
C ALA A 23 27.53 20.58 -16.95
N LEU A 24 28.32 19.50 -16.91
CA LEU A 24 27.82 18.13 -17.14
C LEU A 24 26.83 17.69 -16.05
N LEU A 25 27.11 18.02 -14.78
CA LEU A 25 26.19 17.78 -13.66
C LEU A 25 24.88 18.56 -13.79
N ILE A 26 24.96 19.83 -14.21
CA ILE A 26 23.77 20.67 -14.43
C ILE A 26 22.91 20.10 -15.58
N ILE A 27 23.55 19.73 -16.70
CA ILE A 27 22.84 19.12 -17.84
C ILE A 27 22.20 17.81 -17.43
N PHE A 28 22.93 16.94 -16.72
CA PHE A 28 22.42 15.66 -16.25
C PHE A 28 21.26 15.83 -15.25
N GLY A 29 21.40 16.80 -14.35
CA GLY A 29 20.33 17.18 -13.42
C GLY A 29 19.08 17.69 -14.14
N ALA A 30 19.25 18.58 -15.12
CA ALA A 30 18.14 19.15 -15.88
C ALA A 30 17.42 18.10 -16.76
N VAL A 31 18.17 17.17 -17.36
CA VAL A 31 17.60 16.06 -18.14
C VAL A 31 16.82 15.11 -17.22
N ASN A 32 17.39 14.76 -16.04
CA ASN A 32 16.70 13.91 -15.08
C ASN A 32 15.48 14.61 -14.45
N MET A 33 15.52 15.91 -14.23
CA MET A 33 14.34 16.65 -13.77
C MET A 33 13.21 16.63 -14.81
N LYS A 34 13.51 16.75 -16.11
CA LYS A 34 12.49 16.65 -17.16
C LYS A 34 11.93 15.24 -17.33
N THR A 35 12.72 14.20 -17.07
CA THR A 35 12.23 12.82 -17.06
C THR A 35 11.48 12.47 -15.76
N SER A 36 11.69 13.21 -14.68
CA SER A 36 10.90 13.10 -13.44
C SER A 36 9.56 13.83 -13.48
N ASP A 37 9.22 14.52 -14.58
CA ASP A 37 7.85 14.98 -14.88
C ASP A 37 6.89 13.83 -15.28
N ASN A 38 7.31 12.57 -15.21
CA ASN A 38 6.38 11.55 -14.79
C ASN A 38 5.91 11.99 -13.41
N ASN A 39 4.80 12.76 -13.42
CA ASN A 39 3.97 12.96 -12.28
C ASN A 39 4.21 11.79 -11.30
N ILE A 40 5.01 12.02 -10.27
CA ILE A 40 4.73 11.44 -8.99
C ILE A 40 3.48 12.25 -8.55
N ASN A 41 2.43 12.15 -9.33
CA ASN A 41 1.14 12.00 -8.78
C ASN A 41 1.37 10.79 -7.89
N PHE A 42 1.47 10.98 -6.62
CA PHE A 42 0.93 10.04 -5.67
C PHE A 42 -0.56 9.93 -6.08
N VAL A 43 -0.78 9.31 -7.23
CA VAL A 43 -2.03 8.64 -7.52
C VAL A 43 -2.04 7.67 -6.38
N ASN A 44 -2.91 7.95 -5.46
CA ASN A 44 -3.29 7.03 -4.40
C ASN A 44 -3.84 5.83 -5.17
N SER A 45 -2.92 5.06 -5.80
CA SER A 45 -3.28 3.90 -6.58
C SER A 45 -3.81 2.94 -5.56
N LYS A 46 -5.10 2.79 -5.60
CA LYS A 46 -5.76 1.85 -4.71
C LYS A 46 -5.18 0.48 -5.01
N PRO A 47 -4.73 -0.26 -3.99
CA PRO A 47 -4.19 -1.60 -4.20
C PRO A 47 -5.25 -2.53 -4.79
N ASP A 48 -4.83 -3.39 -5.69
CA ASP A 48 -5.67 -4.41 -6.28
C ASP A 48 -5.76 -5.61 -5.33
N ILE A 49 -6.96 -5.87 -4.80
CA ILE A 49 -7.20 -6.92 -3.82
C ILE A 49 -8.34 -7.85 -4.22
N LEU A 50 -8.31 -9.06 -3.71
CA LEU A 50 -9.37 -10.05 -3.84
C LEU A 50 -10.02 -10.30 -2.47
N ILE A 51 -11.34 -10.34 -2.40
CA ILE A 51 -12.08 -10.69 -1.20
C ILE A 51 -12.92 -11.94 -1.47
N ILE A 52 -12.62 -13.00 -0.75
CA ILE A 52 -13.36 -14.25 -0.77
C ILE A 52 -14.21 -14.31 0.50
N ASN A 53 -15.50 -14.03 0.34
CA ASN A 53 -16.42 -13.99 1.46
C ASN A 53 -17.19 -15.33 1.56
N GLN A 54 -17.04 -16.01 2.69
CA GLN A 54 -17.78 -17.23 3.02
C GLN A 54 -18.91 -16.97 4.04
N ASP A 55 -19.02 -15.72 4.55
CA ASP A 55 -20.05 -15.32 5.48
C ASP A 55 -21.24 -14.66 4.78
N VAL A 56 -22.31 -14.44 5.51
CA VAL A 56 -23.46 -13.67 5.04
C VAL A 56 -23.07 -12.21 4.85
N ASN A 57 -23.25 -11.67 3.64
CA ASN A 57 -22.90 -10.28 3.31
C ASN A 57 -23.91 -9.28 3.91
N LYS A 58 -23.92 -9.18 5.26
CA LYS A 58 -24.76 -8.25 6.04
C LYS A 58 -24.00 -7.72 7.24
N GLY A 59 -24.47 -6.57 7.77
CA GLY A 59 -23.94 -5.99 9.00
C GLY A 59 -22.42 -5.79 8.97
N LEU A 60 -21.71 -6.24 9.98
CA LEU A 60 -20.26 -6.07 10.12
C LEU A 60 -19.44 -6.67 8.98
N THR A 61 -19.87 -7.80 8.40
CA THR A 61 -19.20 -8.39 7.24
C THR A 61 -19.31 -7.49 6.01
N LYS A 62 -20.50 -6.95 5.77
CA LYS A 62 -20.72 -5.97 4.69
C LYS A 62 -19.89 -4.71 4.92
N ASN A 63 -19.86 -4.21 6.15
CA ASN A 63 -19.10 -2.99 6.49
C ASN A 63 -17.58 -3.17 6.24
N LEU A 64 -17.01 -4.33 6.61
CA LEU A 64 -15.62 -4.68 6.29
C LEU A 64 -15.38 -4.65 4.78
N ILE A 65 -16.25 -5.30 4.01
CA ILE A 65 -16.14 -5.36 2.55
C ILE A 65 -16.25 -3.97 1.94
N ASP A 66 -17.20 -3.16 2.39
CA ASP A 66 -17.42 -1.80 1.87
C ASP A 66 -16.25 -0.87 2.24
N TYR A 67 -15.69 -1.01 3.44
CA TYR A 67 -14.46 -0.29 3.83
C TYR A 67 -13.29 -0.63 2.91
N MET A 68 -13.07 -1.92 2.64
CA MET A 68 -12.00 -2.34 1.74
C MET A 68 -12.26 -1.86 0.30
N LYS A 69 -13.49 -1.93 -0.22
CA LYS A 69 -13.88 -1.39 -1.54
C LYS A 69 -13.63 0.12 -1.67
N LYS A 70 -13.86 0.87 -0.62
CA LYS A 70 -13.61 2.33 -0.63
C LYS A 70 -12.12 2.65 -0.82
N ASN A 71 -11.25 1.81 -0.26
CA ASN A 71 -9.81 2.05 -0.17
C ASN A 71 -8.98 1.21 -1.13
N SER A 72 -9.57 0.26 -1.84
CA SER A 72 -8.89 -0.67 -2.75
C SER A 72 -9.73 -0.94 -3.98
N ASN A 73 -9.11 -1.44 -5.05
CA ASN A 73 -9.81 -1.99 -6.21
C ASN A 73 -10.10 -3.46 -5.96
N ILE A 74 -11.36 -3.84 -6.05
CA ILE A 74 -11.73 -5.25 -5.84
C ILE A 74 -11.69 -5.98 -7.18
N MET A 75 -10.71 -6.86 -7.30
CA MET A 75 -10.56 -7.72 -8.47
C MET A 75 -11.51 -8.92 -8.38
N LYS A 76 -11.95 -9.40 -9.53
CA LYS A 76 -12.79 -10.59 -9.62
C LYS A 76 -11.96 -11.73 -10.19
N VAL A 77 -11.63 -12.68 -9.35
CA VAL A 77 -10.95 -13.92 -9.71
C VAL A 77 -11.86 -15.08 -9.34
N GLU A 78 -11.88 -16.12 -10.16
CA GLU A 78 -12.61 -17.33 -9.85
C GLU A 78 -12.11 -17.92 -8.52
N ASN A 79 -13.03 -18.37 -7.67
CA ASN A 79 -12.69 -18.95 -6.37
C ASN A 79 -12.11 -20.38 -6.54
N ASN A 80 -10.95 -20.41 -7.16
CA ASN A 80 -10.14 -21.60 -7.39
C ASN A 80 -8.71 -21.27 -6.88
N GLU A 81 -8.14 -22.18 -6.13
CA GLU A 81 -6.82 -21.94 -5.50
C GLU A 81 -5.71 -21.72 -6.53
N GLU A 82 -5.73 -22.44 -7.64
CA GLU A 82 -4.79 -22.27 -8.75
C GLU A 82 -4.92 -20.87 -9.36
N LYS A 83 -6.14 -20.43 -9.69
CA LYS A 83 -6.41 -19.09 -10.25
C LYS A 83 -6.01 -17.96 -9.30
N ILE A 84 -6.21 -18.15 -8.01
CA ILE A 84 -5.83 -17.16 -6.99
C ILE A 84 -4.31 -17.08 -6.88
N ASN A 85 -3.61 -18.22 -6.91
CA ASN A 85 -2.16 -18.25 -6.88
C ASN A 85 -1.56 -17.64 -8.16
N ASP A 86 -2.16 -17.90 -9.32
CA ASP A 86 -1.76 -17.29 -10.59
C ASP A 86 -1.94 -15.77 -10.54
N ALA A 87 -3.09 -15.28 -10.06
CA ALA A 87 -3.35 -13.84 -9.94
C ALA A 87 -2.33 -13.15 -9.00
N LEU A 88 -1.92 -13.80 -7.91
CA LEU A 88 -0.85 -13.31 -7.04
C LEU A 88 0.52 -13.37 -7.74
N PHE A 89 0.81 -14.44 -8.45
CA PHE A 89 2.08 -14.62 -9.15
C PHE A 89 2.27 -13.61 -10.28
N TYR A 90 1.22 -13.38 -11.08
CA TYR A 90 1.22 -12.39 -12.17
C TYR A 90 0.95 -10.95 -11.69
N ARG A 91 0.81 -10.74 -10.36
CA ARG A 91 0.57 -9.42 -9.75
C ARG A 91 -0.71 -8.74 -10.20
N GLU A 92 -1.69 -9.51 -10.64
CA GLU A 92 -3.05 -9.01 -10.91
C GLU A 92 -3.76 -8.64 -9.61
N VAL A 93 -3.35 -9.28 -8.51
CA VAL A 93 -3.81 -9.01 -7.13
C VAL A 93 -2.59 -9.00 -6.21
N SER A 94 -2.51 -8.02 -5.34
CA SER A 94 -1.44 -7.93 -4.34
C SER A 94 -1.83 -8.57 -2.99
N TYR A 95 -3.13 -8.65 -2.70
CA TYR A 95 -3.63 -9.07 -1.40
C TYR A 95 -4.97 -9.81 -1.51
N VAL A 96 -5.08 -10.96 -0.87
CA VAL A 96 -6.29 -11.80 -0.85
C VAL A 96 -6.76 -11.93 0.59
N ILE A 97 -8.05 -11.65 0.83
CA ILE A 97 -8.69 -11.73 2.14
C ILE A 97 -9.75 -12.84 2.09
N TYR A 98 -9.61 -13.83 2.95
CA TYR A 98 -10.62 -14.86 3.16
C TYR A 98 -11.41 -14.52 4.41
N ILE A 99 -12.70 -14.18 4.26
CA ILE A 99 -13.61 -13.94 5.35
C ILE A 99 -14.27 -15.27 5.71
N PRO A 100 -14.00 -15.83 6.90
CA PRO A 100 -14.53 -17.15 7.27
C PRO A 100 -16.03 -17.11 7.50
N LYS A 101 -16.66 -18.26 7.42
CA LYS A 101 -18.05 -18.45 7.81
C LYS A 101 -18.27 -18.04 9.27
N ASP A 102 -19.43 -17.46 9.58
CA ASP A 102 -19.79 -16.95 10.89
C ASP A 102 -18.87 -15.81 11.42
N TYR A 103 -18.16 -15.10 10.54
CA TYR A 103 -17.31 -13.95 10.92
C TYR A 103 -18.11 -12.94 11.74
N ARG A 104 -19.24 -12.47 11.22
CA ARG A 104 -20.14 -11.51 11.87
C ARG A 104 -20.56 -12.00 13.26
N LYS A 105 -21.03 -13.24 13.36
CA LYS A 105 -21.49 -13.84 14.62
C LYS A 105 -20.37 -13.90 15.66
N ASN A 106 -19.17 -14.29 15.25
CA ASN A 106 -18.02 -14.38 16.16
C ASN A 106 -17.58 -13.01 16.67
N VAL A 107 -17.60 -11.99 15.79
CA VAL A 107 -17.28 -10.61 16.20
C VAL A 107 -18.29 -10.10 17.22
N LEU A 108 -19.60 -10.30 17.01
CA LEU A 108 -20.65 -9.89 17.95
C LEU A 108 -20.54 -10.60 19.31
N LEU A 109 -19.99 -11.81 19.33
CA LEU A 109 -19.70 -12.55 20.58
C LEU A 109 -18.40 -12.09 21.27
N GLY A 110 -17.78 -11.00 20.80
CA GLY A 110 -16.51 -10.50 21.34
C GLY A 110 -15.29 -11.35 20.99
N LYS A 111 -15.44 -12.31 20.06
CA LYS A 111 -14.33 -13.12 19.56
C LYS A 111 -13.60 -12.36 18.45
N ASN A 112 -12.31 -12.61 18.32
CA ASN A 112 -11.49 -12.10 17.22
C ASN A 112 -11.31 -13.20 16.16
N PRO A 113 -12.23 -13.36 15.19
CA PRO A 113 -12.08 -14.37 14.16
C PRO A 113 -10.86 -14.03 13.29
N LYS A 114 -9.96 -15.01 13.12
CA LYS A 114 -8.84 -14.89 12.22
C LYS A 114 -9.34 -14.81 10.78
N LEU A 115 -8.88 -13.80 10.07
CA LEU A 115 -8.97 -13.73 8.61
C LEU A 115 -7.74 -14.39 8.01
N ASP A 116 -7.94 -15.36 7.12
CA ASP A 116 -6.83 -15.94 6.38
C ASP A 116 -6.44 -15.01 5.23
N ILE A 117 -5.13 -14.89 5.00
CA ILE A 117 -4.56 -13.90 4.08
C ILE A 117 -3.53 -14.59 3.20
N LYS A 118 -3.59 -14.30 1.89
CA LYS A 118 -2.47 -14.51 0.96
C LYS A 118 -2.04 -13.15 0.42
N LYS A 119 -0.74 -12.93 0.29
CA LYS A 119 -0.22 -11.63 -0.16
C LYS A 119 1.12 -11.78 -0.89
N THR A 120 1.44 -10.78 -1.71
CA THR A 120 2.77 -10.56 -2.27
C THR A 120 3.65 -9.77 -1.29
N ASP A 121 4.93 -9.60 -1.62
CA ASP A 121 5.85 -8.75 -0.82
C ASP A 121 5.90 -7.30 -1.32
N GLU A 122 4.89 -6.86 -2.07
CA GLU A 122 4.83 -5.53 -2.64
C GLU A 122 4.26 -4.49 -1.67
N TYR A 123 4.53 -3.21 -1.98
CA TYR A 123 4.00 -2.08 -1.21
C TYR A 123 2.48 -2.11 -1.07
N ASP A 124 1.76 -2.43 -2.15
CA ASP A 124 0.30 -2.49 -2.19
C ASP A 124 -0.27 -3.57 -1.26
N ALA A 125 0.43 -4.69 -1.13
CA ALA A 125 0.06 -5.74 -0.18
C ALA A 125 0.23 -5.29 1.27
N HIS A 126 1.33 -4.60 1.58
CA HIS A 126 1.55 -4.04 2.91
C HIS A 126 0.55 -2.93 3.25
N LEU A 127 0.22 -2.09 2.29
CA LEU A 127 -0.80 -1.05 2.44
C LEU A 127 -2.17 -1.67 2.75
N SER A 128 -2.56 -2.70 2.01
CA SER A 128 -3.81 -3.46 2.20
C SER A 128 -3.87 -4.12 3.58
N GLU A 129 -2.76 -4.71 4.01
CA GLU A 129 -2.64 -5.32 5.34
C GLU A 129 -2.79 -4.28 6.45
N MET A 130 -2.17 -3.13 6.30
CA MET A 130 -2.27 -2.02 7.26
C MET A 130 -3.71 -1.51 7.37
N MET A 131 -4.39 -1.33 6.24
CA MET A 131 -5.81 -0.93 6.21
C MET A 131 -6.70 -1.95 6.91
N LEU A 132 -6.52 -3.24 6.60
CA LEU A 132 -7.28 -4.32 7.23
C LEU A 132 -7.04 -4.37 8.75
N LYS A 133 -5.78 -4.31 9.20
CA LYS A 133 -5.42 -4.28 10.62
C LYS A 133 -6.02 -3.07 11.34
N ARG A 134 -6.01 -1.90 10.69
CA ARG A 134 -6.63 -0.69 11.23
C ARG A 134 -8.14 -0.87 11.42
N TYR A 135 -8.82 -1.42 10.41
CA TYR A 135 -10.26 -1.68 10.48
C TYR A 135 -10.59 -2.64 11.65
N ILE A 136 -9.89 -3.78 11.71
CA ILE A 136 -10.11 -4.78 12.78
C ILE A 136 -9.84 -4.17 14.16
N LYS A 137 -8.79 -3.36 14.30
CA LYS A 137 -8.48 -2.69 15.57
C LYS A 137 -9.61 -1.76 16.01
N LEU A 138 -10.12 -0.95 15.10
CA LEU A 138 -11.25 -0.05 15.35
C LEU A 138 -12.50 -0.85 15.70
N GLN A 139 -12.84 -1.86 14.91
CA GLN A 139 -13.97 -2.74 15.17
C GLN A 139 -13.90 -3.37 16.58
N ASN A 140 -12.73 -3.82 17.03
CA ASN A 140 -12.55 -4.40 18.34
C ASN A 140 -12.71 -3.38 19.49
N ILE A 141 -12.34 -2.12 19.26
CA ILE A 141 -12.54 -1.04 20.23
C ILE A 141 -14.04 -0.76 20.37
N TYR A 142 -14.71 -0.52 19.25
CA TYR A 142 -16.14 -0.21 19.26
C TYR A 142 -17.00 -1.38 19.75
N ASN A 143 -16.62 -2.62 19.42
CA ASN A 143 -17.36 -3.81 19.88
C ASN A 143 -17.35 -3.98 21.42
N LYS A 144 -16.39 -3.37 22.12
CA LYS A 144 -16.34 -3.37 23.59
C LYS A 144 -17.26 -2.31 24.21
N GLU A 145 -17.57 -1.26 23.47
CA GLU A 145 -18.33 -0.11 23.95
C GLU A 145 -19.79 -0.15 23.46
N ALA A 146 -20.04 -0.74 22.30
CA ALA A 146 -21.37 -0.79 21.70
C ALA A 146 -22.23 -1.91 22.27
N GLY A 147 -23.44 -1.56 22.62
CA GLY A 147 -24.45 -2.52 23.10
C GLY A 147 -25.18 -3.26 21.97
N SER A 148 -25.09 -2.77 20.72
CA SER A 148 -25.76 -3.33 19.54
C SER A 148 -24.94 -3.22 18.27
N GLU A 149 -25.24 -4.08 17.27
CA GLU A 149 -24.57 -4.06 15.97
C GLU A 149 -24.81 -2.76 15.20
N ASP A 150 -25.97 -2.15 15.34
CA ASP A 150 -26.34 -0.91 14.63
C ASP A 150 -25.46 0.27 15.05
N GLU A 151 -25.00 0.30 16.32
CA GLU A 151 -24.05 1.29 16.81
C GLU A 151 -22.62 1.10 16.22
N LEU A 152 -22.28 -0.13 15.82
CA LEU A 152 -20.98 -0.46 15.23
C LEU A 152 -20.87 -0.06 13.74
N ILE A 153 -22.00 0.21 13.08
CA ILE A 153 -22.07 0.45 11.64
C ILE A 153 -22.18 1.95 11.32
N THR A 154 -22.52 2.77 12.28
CA THR A 154 -22.66 4.23 12.13
C THR A 154 -21.33 4.94 12.25
#